data_1dc8be5043e7ab177c0aa3cad416f1e2
#
_entry.id   1dc8be5043e7ab177c0aa3cad416f1e2
#
_cell.length_a   1.000
_cell.length_b   1.000
_cell.length_c   1.000
_cell.angle_alpha   90.00
_cell.angle_beta   90.00
_cell.angle_gamma   90.00
#
_symmetry.space_group_name_H-M   'P 1'
#
loop_
_entity.id
_entity.type
_entity.pdbx_description
1 polymer ?
#
loop_
_entity_poly.entity_id
_entity_poly.type
_entity_poly.pdbx_seq_one_letter_code
_entity_poly.pdbx_strand_id
1 'polypeptide(L)'
;MNKRNLVGQKFGRLLVLCDDTMRNSDGTIKWKCRCDCGNITHVSTINLTSGNTQSCGCLQRERTIASRKKENKYYELDGVIHAFTSNGVEFLVDVADWNNVKHICWCDSHDGRISGTYNGKNVRLHRLIMNPEPNELVDHINNNALDNRRCNLRIANKSQNGANRDKTKGNTSGYKGVTTLKNGRYMARITVNYKGIYLGCYNTPEEASRAYQKAEKEYFGEYAYKGGDMNE
;
A
#
# COMPACT_ATOMS: atom_id res chain seq x y z
N MET A 1 52.83 21.30 20.66
CA MET A 1 52.22 21.03 19.33
C MET A 1 51.39 22.23 18.93
N ASN A 2 51.73 22.84 17.77
CA ASN A 2 50.99 24.02 17.29
C ASN A 2 49.52 23.62 16.99
N LYS A 3 48.59 24.25 17.65
CA LYS A 3 47.12 24.07 17.44
C LYS A 3 46.79 24.54 16.03
N ARG A 4 46.38 23.62 15.15
CA ARG A 4 45.97 23.96 13.79
C ARG A 4 44.63 24.72 13.87
N ASN A 5 44.59 25.95 13.40
CA ASN A 5 43.34 26.73 13.34
C ASN A 5 42.57 26.34 12.08
N LEU A 6 41.35 25.86 12.25
CA LEU A 6 40.47 25.47 11.17
C LEU A 6 39.29 26.45 10.95
N VAL A 7 39.21 27.53 11.73
CA VAL A 7 38.13 28.53 11.62
C VAL A 7 38.09 29.13 10.21
N GLY A 8 36.88 29.21 9.64
CA GLY A 8 36.66 29.70 8.30
C GLY A 8 36.89 28.67 7.17
N GLN A 9 37.50 27.52 7.49
CA GLN A 9 37.72 26.45 6.48
C GLN A 9 36.41 25.65 6.26
N LYS A 10 36.24 25.19 5.01
CA LYS A 10 35.07 24.37 4.61
C LYS A 10 35.51 22.94 4.34
N PHE A 11 34.84 21.97 4.95
CA PHE A 11 35.04 20.53 4.79
C PHE A 11 33.74 19.90 4.30
N GLY A 12 33.66 19.56 3.02
CA GLY A 12 32.42 19.14 2.40
C GLY A 12 31.32 20.21 2.53
N ARG A 13 30.25 19.91 3.23
CA ARG A 13 29.13 20.83 3.53
C ARG A 13 29.30 21.59 4.87
N LEU A 14 30.43 21.43 5.57
CA LEU A 14 30.66 21.97 6.90
C LEU A 14 31.61 23.17 6.85
N LEU A 15 31.13 24.33 7.24
CA LEU A 15 31.93 25.53 7.51
C LEU A 15 32.29 25.58 8.99
N VAL A 16 33.56 25.61 9.32
CA VAL A 16 34.05 25.74 10.70
C VAL A 16 33.84 27.17 11.20
N LEU A 17 33.05 27.33 12.28
CA LEU A 17 32.72 28.64 12.86
C LEU A 17 33.70 29.06 13.95
N CYS A 18 33.93 28.15 14.90
CA CYS A 18 34.83 28.40 16.02
C CYS A 18 35.31 27.08 16.65
N ASP A 19 36.32 27.18 17.50
CA ASP A 19 36.72 26.14 18.43
C ASP A 19 35.58 25.94 19.45
N ASP A 20 35.18 24.69 19.67
CA ASP A 20 34.24 24.37 20.72
C ASP A 20 34.97 24.18 22.05
N THR A 21 34.37 24.66 23.13
CA THR A 21 34.87 24.40 24.50
C THR A 21 34.72 22.91 24.86
N MET A 22 33.90 22.16 24.12
CA MET A 22 33.71 20.71 24.31
C MET A 22 34.88 19.91 23.74
N ARG A 23 35.35 18.95 24.54
CA ARG A 23 36.39 18.00 24.15
C ARG A 23 35.84 16.59 24.20
N ASN A 24 36.39 15.69 23.38
CA ASN A 24 36.15 14.28 23.52
C ASN A 24 36.78 13.73 24.81
N SER A 25 36.43 12.50 25.19
CA SER A 25 37.01 11.78 26.34
C SER A 25 38.54 11.63 26.25
N ASP A 26 39.09 11.67 25.02
CA ASP A 26 40.50 11.62 24.73
C ASP A 26 41.19 13.03 24.66
N GLY A 27 40.50 14.09 25.02
CA GLY A 27 40.97 15.47 24.99
C GLY A 27 40.99 16.14 23.62
N THR A 28 40.56 15.46 22.54
CA THR A 28 40.54 16.01 21.17
C THR A 28 39.60 17.20 21.06
N ILE A 29 40.03 18.24 20.33
CA ILE A 29 39.25 19.45 20.06
C ILE A 29 38.06 19.12 19.16
N LYS A 30 36.88 19.59 19.52
CA LYS A 30 35.71 19.67 18.66
C LYS A 30 35.58 21.07 18.06
N TRP A 31 35.14 21.12 16.83
CA TRP A 31 34.86 22.36 16.10
C TRP A 31 33.36 22.50 15.91
N LYS A 32 32.82 23.65 16.25
CA LYS A 32 31.43 24.01 15.92
C LYS A 32 31.37 24.35 14.43
N CYS A 33 30.57 23.60 13.69
CA CYS A 33 30.47 23.73 12.24
C CYS A 33 29.02 24.01 11.83
N ARG A 34 28.83 24.88 10.84
CA ARG A 34 27.55 25.11 10.18
C ARG A 34 27.52 24.31 8.87
N CYS A 35 26.52 23.48 8.71
CA CYS A 35 26.29 22.73 7.47
C CYS A 35 25.55 23.60 6.45
N ASP A 36 25.75 23.32 5.15
CA ASP A 36 25.03 24.04 4.07
C ASP A 36 23.49 23.90 4.18
N CYS A 37 22.99 22.88 4.88
CA CYS A 37 21.56 22.73 5.19
C CYS A 37 21.05 23.59 6.37
N GLY A 38 21.92 24.43 6.94
CA GLY A 38 21.62 25.32 8.06
C GLY A 38 21.88 24.74 9.45
N ASN A 39 21.96 23.42 9.59
CA ASN A 39 22.17 22.77 10.90
C ASN A 39 23.58 23.01 11.46
N ILE A 40 23.65 23.14 12.79
CA ILE A 40 24.93 23.21 13.54
C ILE A 40 25.29 21.80 14.01
N THR A 41 26.60 21.45 13.89
CA THR A 41 27.13 20.18 14.38
C THR A 41 28.53 20.40 14.98
N HIS A 42 29.00 19.47 15.82
CA HIS A 42 30.30 19.53 16.47
C HIS A 42 31.13 18.34 16.01
N VAL A 43 32.26 18.60 15.36
CA VAL A 43 33.11 17.60 14.68
C VAL A 43 34.54 17.70 15.14
N SER A 44 35.17 16.56 15.42
CA SER A 44 36.58 16.51 15.81
C SER A 44 37.53 16.92 14.65
N THR A 45 38.70 17.44 14.97
CA THR A 45 39.74 17.82 14.00
C THR A 45 40.04 16.67 13.02
N ILE A 46 40.17 15.44 13.54
CA ILE A 46 40.51 14.26 12.74
C ILE A 46 39.41 13.98 11.73
N ASN A 47 38.14 13.99 12.14
CA ASN A 47 37.03 13.70 11.25
C ASN A 47 36.80 14.75 10.16
N LEU A 48 37.17 16.03 10.44
CA LEU A 48 37.11 17.08 9.43
C LEU A 48 38.26 16.89 8.42
N THR A 49 39.50 16.77 8.90
CA THR A 49 40.71 16.74 8.04
C THR A 49 40.85 15.43 7.25
N SER A 50 40.34 14.31 7.77
CA SER A 50 40.29 13.03 7.04
C SER A 50 39.14 12.95 6.05
N GLY A 51 38.16 13.88 6.10
CA GLY A 51 36.97 13.83 5.26
C GLY A 51 35.92 12.81 5.71
N ASN A 52 36.09 12.16 6.89
CA ASN A 52 35.13 11.19 7.42
C ASN A 52 33.76 11.84 7.73
N THR A 53 33.78 13.14 8.10
CA THR A 53 32.53 13.87 8.35
C THR A 53 32.42 15.05 7.39
N GLN A 54 31.55 14.93 6.40
CA GLN A 54 31.34 15.93 5.34
C GLN A 54 30.03 16.73 5.48
N SER A 55 29.14 16.37 6.43
CA SER A 55 27.86 17.04 6.67
C SER A 55 27.39 16.80 8.11
N CYS A 56 26.28 17.43 8.52
CA CYS A 56 25.62 17.17 9.81
C CYS A 56 24.81 15.85 9.83
N GLY A 57 25.00 14.95 8.85
CA GLY A 57 24.20 13.75 8.62
C GLY A 57 23.17 13.91 7.49
N CYS A 58 22.94 15.14 6.99
CA CYS A 58 21.99 15.39 5.91
C CYS A 58 22.39 14.67 4.60
N LEU A 59 23.67 14.65 4.27
CA LEU A 59 24.19 13.96 3.07
C LEU A 59 23.92 12.45 3.11
N GLN A 60 24.11 11.82 4.28
CA GLN A 60 23.79 10.40 4.45
C GLN A 60 22.30 10.13 4.33
N ARG A 61 21.46 11.01 4.90
CA ARG A 61 19.99 10.93 4.78
C ARG A 61 19.54 11.07 3.33
N GLU A 62 20.10 12.04 2.58
CA GLU A 62 19.82 12.22 1.15
C GLU A 62 20.21 10.99 0.33
N ARG A 63 21.40 10.42 0.56
CA ARG A 63 21.86 9.19 -0.11
C ARG A 63 20.95 8.00 0.20
N THR A 64 20.51 7.88 1.47
CA THR A 64 19.59 6.82 1.88
C THR A 64 18.22 6.97 1.20
N ILE A 65 17.70 8.20 1.11
CA ILE A 65 16.44 8.48 0.41
C ILE A 65 16.61 8.17 -1.10
N ALA A 66 17.69 8.64 -1.72
CA ALA A 66 17.95 8.38 -3.14
C ALA A 66 18.11 6.87 -3.46
N SER A 67 18.81 6.13 -2.59
CA SER A 67 18.99 4.67 -2.76
C SER A 67 17.71 3.86 -2.53
N ARG A 68 16.77 4.39 -1.75
CA ARG A 68 15.46 3.76 -1.49
C ARG A 68 14.41 4.08 -2.55
N LYS A 69 14.64 5.07 -3.40
CA LYS A 69 13.72 5.43 -4.50
C LYS A 69 13.85 4.39 -5.61
N LYS A 70 13.25 3.22 -5.38
CA LYS A 70 13.09 2.19 -6.41
C LYS A 70 11.79 2.49 -7.15
N GLU A 71 11.88 2.77 -8.43
CA GLU A 71 10.72 2.84 -9.31
C GLU A 71 10.31 1.41 -9.68
N ASN A 72 9.00 1.18 -9.78
CA ASN A 72 8.50 -0.10 -10.26
C ASN A 72 8.82 -0.22 -11.77
N LYS A 73 9.26 -1.40 -12.18
CA LYS A 73 9.36 -1.72 -13.62
C LYS A 73 7.95 -1.81 -14.20
N TYR A 74 7.77 -1.35 -15.42
CA TYR A 74 6.51 -1.45 -16.13
C TYR A 74 6.69 -1.44 -17.64
N TYR A 75 5.67 -1.89 -18.34
CA TYR A 75 5.48 -1.68 -19.77
C TYR A 75 4.01 -1.35 -20.05
N GLU A 76 3.76 -0.78 -21.22
CA GLU A 76 2.41 -0.46 -21.68
C GLU A 76 2.04 -1.46 -22.79
N LEU A 77 0.82 -2.00 -22.71
CA LEU A 77 0.23 -2.86 -23.71
C LEU A 77 -1.27 -2.54 -23.82
N ASP A 78 -1.75 -2.26 -25.02
CA ASP A 78 -3.16 -1.99 -25.33
C ASP A 78 -3.80 -0.89 -24.43
N GLY A 79 -3.04 0.15 -24.09
CA GLY A 79 -3.48 1.25 -23.23
C GLY A 79 -3.56 0.90 -21.75
N VAL A 80 -2.98 -0.22 -21.34
CA VAL A 80 -2.89 -0.69 -19.96
C VAL A 80 -1.43 -0.72 -19.52
N ILE A 81 -1.16 -0.25 -18.32
CA ILE A 81 0.15 -0.40 -17.67
C ILE A 81 0.20 -1.73 -16.92
N HIS A 82 1.17 -2.53 -17.27
CA HIS A 82 1.60 -3.75 -16.61
C HIS A 82 2.81 -3.41 -15.73
N ALA A 83 2.59 -3.17 -14.46
CA ALA A 83 3.64 -2.79 -13.51
C ALA A 83 3.99 -3.96 -12.58
N PHE A 84 5.24 -3.98 -12.09
CA PHE A 84 5.76 -5.07 -11.27
C PHE A 84 6.23 -4.57 -9.92
N THR A 85 5.83 -5.25 -8.86
CA THR A 85 6.40 -5.03 -7.52
C THR A 85 7.87 -5.47 -7.47
N SER A 86 8.58 -5.14 -6.39
CA SER A 86 9.97 -5.59 -6.20
C SER A 86 10.11 -7.12 -6.18
N ASN A 87 9.05 -7.84 -5.84
CA ASN A 87 8.99 -9.30 -5.80
C ASN A 87 8.55 -9.92 -7.12
N GLY A 88 8.32 -9.10 -8.16
CA GLY A 88 7.91 -9.55 -9.48
C GLY A 88 6.40 -9.83 -9.63
N VAL A 89 5.57 -9.43 -8.65
CA VAL A 89 4.11 -9.53 -8.77
C VAL A 89 3.63 -8.46 -9.74
N GLU A 90 2.96 -8.89 -10.81
CA GLU A 90 2.35 -8.02 -11.80
C GLU A 90 1.03 -7.44 -11.30
N PHE A 91 0.79 -6.15 -11.59
CA PHE A 91 -0.47 -5.48 -11.35
C PHE A 91 -0.80 -4.51 -12.48
N LEU A 92 -2.09 -4.29 -12.69
CA LEU A 92 -2.62 -3.52 -13.83
C LEU A 92 -3.13 -2.16 -13.37
N VAL A 93 -2.87 -1.13 -14.18
CA VAL A 93 -3.33 0.25 -13.95
C VAL A 93 -3.60 0.92 -15.29
N ASP A 94 -4.57 1.82 -15.36
CA ASP A 94 -4.78 2.65 -16.56
C ASP A 94 -3.61 3.64 -16.73
N VAL A 95 -3.22 3.93 -17.98
CA VAL A 95 -2.11 4.85 -18.32
C VAL A 95 -2.29 6.22 -17.65
N ALA A 96 -3.52 6.76 -17.66
CA ALA A 96 -3.82 8.06 -17.07
C ALA A 96 -3.56 8.09 -15.55
N ASP A 97 -3.94 7.03 -14.83
CA ASP A 97 -3.73 6.91 -13.40
C ASP A 97 -2.25 6.62 -13.08
N TRP A 98 -1.58 5.80 -13.90
CA TRP A 98 -0.16 5.49 -13.72
C TRP A 98 0.70 6.74 -13.72
N ASN A 99 0.47 7.68 -14.62
CA ASN A 99 1.22 8.93 -14.67
C ASN A 99 1.17 9.73 -13.37
N ASN A 100 0.08 9.60 -12.62
CA ASN A 100 -0.09 10.25 -11.31
C ASN A 100 0.57 9.49 -10.16
N VAL A 101 0.79 8.18 -10.29
CA VAL A 101 1.21 7.32 -9.17
C VAL A 101 2.55 6.62 -9.38
N LYS A 102 3.17 6.66 -10.57
CA LYS A 102 4.43 5.98 -10.91
C LYS A 102 5.62 6.38 -10.07
N HIS A 103 5.59 7.59 -9.47
CA HIS A 103 6.63 8.08 -8.58
C HIS A 103 6.62 7.44 -7.19
N ILE A 104 5.59 6.65 -6.87
CA ILE A 104 5.47 5.89 -5.62
C ILE A 104 6.01 4.48 -5.86
N CYS A 105 6.84 3.98 -4.95
CA CYS A 105 7.29 2.59 -5.00
C CYS A 105 6.18 1.68 -4.46
N TRP A 106 5.57 0.91 -5.36
CA TRP A 106 4.48 -0.02 -5.05
C TRP A 106 5.01 -1.40 -4.68
N CYS A 107 4.43 -2.03 -3.69
CA CYS A 107 4.72 -3.39 -3.26
C CYS A 107 3.40 -4.16 -3.02
N ASP A 108 3.49 -5.47 -3.11
CA ASP A 108 2.43 -6.38 -2.69
C ASP A 108 2.38 -6.46 -1.16
N SER A 109 1.19 -6.43 -0.59
CA SER A 109 0.96 -6.61 0.84
C SER A 109 0.43 -8.01 1.13
N HIS A 110 0.54 -8.44 2.39
CA HIS A 110 0.11 -9.78 2.84
C HIS A 110 -1.34 -10.15 2.48
N ASP A 111 -2.20 -9.15 2.26
CA ASP A 111 -3.59 -9.35 1.84
C ASP A 111 -3.77 -9.37 0.31
N GLY A 112 -2.68 -9.46 -0.44
CA GLY A 112 -2.67 -9.53 -1.90
C GLY A 112 -2.98 -8.21 -2.61
N ARG A 113 -3.02 -7.08 -1.89
CA ARG A 113 -3.29 -5.75 -2.47
C ARG A 113 -2.00 -4.98 -2.71
N ILE A 114 -2.05 -4.05 -3.65
CA ILE A 114 -0.93 -3.16 -3.95
C ILE A 114 -0.95 -1.96 -3.00
N SER A 115 0.17 -1.72 -2.33
CA SER A 115 0.37 -0.63 -1.38
C SER A 115 1.72 0.05 -1.57
N GLY A 116 1.83 1.29 -1.10
CA GLY A 116 3.06 2.07 -1.15
C GLY A 116 3.11 3.12 -0.06
N THR A 117 4.22 3.85 0.04
CA THR A 117 4.35 4.98 0.97
C THR A 117 4.28 6.29 0.21
N TYR A 118 3.27 7.09 0.52
CA TYR A 118 3.07 8.43 -0.04
C TYR A 118 2.95 9.45 1.09
N ASN A 119 3.76 10.51 1.07
CA ASN A 119 3.83 11.54 2.11
C ASN A 119 3.99 10.96 3.54
N GLY A 120 4.83 9.93 3.69
CA GLY A 120 5.11 9.27 4.97
C GLY A 120 3.98 8.36 5.49
N LYS A 121 2.90 8.19 4.74
CA LYS A 121 1.75 7.34 5.10
C LYS A 121 1.67 6.13 4.17
N ASN A 122 1.26 4.99 4.70
CA ASN A 122 0.94 3.83 3.88
C ASN A 122 -0.39 4.08 3.15
N VAL A 123 -0.38 3.91 1.83
CA VAL A 123 -1.56 4.09 0.96
C VAL A 123 -1.79 2.85 0.12
N ARG A 124 -3.05 2.58 -0.20
CA ARG A 124 -3.47 1.52 -1.13
C ARG A 124 -3.66 2.12 -2.51
N LEU A 125 -3.16 1.43 -3.56
CA LEU A 125 -3.21 1.92 -4.94
C LEU A 125 -4.65 2.21 -5.39
N HIS A 126 -5.56 1.24 -5.27
CA HIS A 126 -6.97 1.40 -5.64
C HIS A 126 -7.65 2.57 -4.92
N ARG A 127 -7.31 2.84 -3.64
CA ARG A 127 -7.86 3.98 -2.91
C ARG A 127 -7.28 5.32 -3.40
N LEU A 128 -6.00 5.35 -3.77
CA LEU A 128 -5.38 6.55 -4.33
C LEU A 128 -5.98 6.90 -5.70
N ILE A 129 -6.25 5.88 -6.54
CA ILE A 129 -6.89 6.04 -7.85
C ILE A 129 -8.33 6.54 -7.73
N MET A 130 -9.13 5.91 -6.86
CA MET A 130 -10.57 6.18 -6.76
C MET A 130 -10.91 7.34 -5.82
N ASN A 131 -9.98 7.73 -4.94
CA ASN A 131 -10.14 8.81 -3.96
C ASN A 131 -11.50 8.77 -3.22
N PRO A 132 -11.86 7.65 -2.56
CA PRO A 132 -13.16 7.51 -1.88
C PRO A 132 -13.25 8.39 -0.65
N GLU A 133 -14.48 8.76 -0.26
CA GLU A 133 -14.76 9.42 1.01
C GLU A 133 -14.32 8.54 2.22
N PRO A 134 -14.14 9.12 3.43
CA PRO A 134 -13.58 8.40 4.58
C PRO A 134 -14.31 7.11 4.96
N ASN A 135 -15.63 7.04 4.75
CA ASN A 135 -16.46 5.88 5.10
C ASN A 135 -16.73 4.93 3.93
N GLU A 136 -16.24 5.26 2.74
CA GLU A 136 -16.40 4.45 1.54
C GLU A 136 -15.27 3.44 1.39
N LEU A 137 -15.60 2.33 0.79
CA LEU A 137 -14.66 1.29 0.39
C LEU A 137 -14.47 1.31 -1.13
N VAL A 138 -13.33 0.85 -1.58
CA VAL A 138 -13.10 0.54 -3.00
C VAL A 138 -13.11 -0.97 -3.13
N ASP A 139 -13.97 -1.46 -4.00
CA ASP A 139 -14.17 -2.87 -4.31
C ASP A 139 -13.60 -3.19 -5.70
N HIS A 140 -12.99 -4.38 -5.86
CA HIS A 140 -12.56 -4.91 -7.14
C HIS A 140 -13.67 -5.81 -7.70
N ILE A 141 -14.30 -5.40 -8.80
CA ILE A 141 -15.50 -6.04 -9.38
C ILE A 141 -15.24 -7.52 -9.67
N ASN A 142 -14.07 -7.85 -10.23
CA ASN A 142 -13.66 -9.22 -10.56
C ASN A 142 -12.97 -9.97 -9.41
N ASN A 143 -12.91 -9.39 -8.20
CA ASN A 143 -12.18 -9.90 -7.03
C ASN A 143 -10.66 -10.08 -7.21
N ASN A 144 -10.08 -9.58 -8.30
CA ASN A 144 -8.63 -9.55 -8.51
C ASN A 144 -8.05 -8.24 -7.95
N ALA A 145 -7.43 -8.29 -6.79
CA ALA A 145 -6.85 -7.12 -6.13
C ALA A 145 -5.60 -6.55 -6.84
N LEU A 146 -5.10 -7.23 -7.85
CA LEU A 146 -3.99 -6.78 -8.69
C LEU A 146 -4.46 -6.00 -9.93
N ASP A 147 -5.74 -6.07 -10.29
CA ASP A 147 -6.33 -5.31 -11.40
C ASP A 147 -6.92 -3.99 -10.87
N ASN A 148 -6.09 -2.94 -10.88
CA ASN A 148 -6.46 -1.62 -10.37
C ASN A 148 -6.91 -0.64 -11.48
N ARG A 149 -7.40 -1.16 -12.61
CA ARG A 149 -8.02 -0.34 -13.65
C ARG A 149 -9.37 0.18 -13.20
N ARG A 150 -9.73 1.40 -13.62
CA ARG A 150 -11.01 2.04 -13.23
C ARG A 150 -12.22 1.21 -13.63
N CYS A 151 -12.17 0.51 -14.78
CA CYS A 151 -13.24 -0.38 -15.22
C CYS A 151 -13.51 -1.56 -14.27
N ASN A 152 -12.52 -1.92 -13.44
CA ASN A 152 -12.61 -2.98 -12.42
C ASN A 152 -12.78 -2.44 -10.99
N LEU A 153 -12.73 -1.12 -10.79
CA LEU A 153 -12.86 -0.49 -9.46
C LEU A 153 -14.23 0.18 -9.33
N ARG A 154 -14.83 0.06 -8.15
CA ARG A 154 -16.07 0.78 -7.80
C ARG A 154 -16.07 1.21 -6.34
N ILE A 155 -16.78 2.29 -6.05
CA ILE A 155 -17.06 2.71 -4.69
C ILE A 155 -18.16 1.83 -4.13
N ALA A 156 -18.00 1.33 -2.90
CA ALA A 156 -18.95 0.44 -2.26
C ALA A 156 -19.05 0.73 -0.75
N ASN A 157 -20.23 0.51 -0.17
CA ASN A 157 -20.35 0.45 1.28
C ASN A 157 -19.95 -0.95 1.81
N LYS A 158 -19.90 -1.12 3.14
CA LYS A 158 -19.50 -2.40 3.76
C LYS A 158 -20.39 -3.57 3.38
N SER A 159 -21.70 -3.34 3.22
CA SER A 159 -22.66 -4.39 2.85
C SER A 159 -22.48 -4.84 1.40
N GLN A 160 -22.33 -3.88 0.49
CA GLN A 160 -22.06 -4.11 -0.94
C GLN A 160 -20.73 -4.82 -1.16
N ASN A 161 -19.64 -4.33 -0.54
CA ASN A 161 -18.33 -4.99 -0.62
C ASN A 161 -18.36 -6.41 0.00
N GLY A 162 -19.19 -6.63 1.01
CA GLY A 162 -19.45 -7.96 1.57
C GLY A 162 -20.18 -8.90 0.61
N ALA A 163 -21.05 -8.35 -0.23
CA ALA A 163 -21.79 -9.11 -1.22
C ALA A 163 -20.89 -9.62 -2.36
N ASN A 164 -19.88 -8.87 -2.77
CA ASN A 164 -18.93 -9.29 -3.82
C ASN A 164 -17.92 -10.35 -3.38
N ARG A 165 -18.03 -10.91 -2.17
CA ARG A 165 -17.11 -11.97 -1.73
C ARG A 165 -17.55 -13.34 -2.21
N ASP A 166 -16.57 -14.20 -2.48
CA ASP A 166 -16.79 -15.63 -2.69
C ASP A 166 -17.29 -16.32 -1.40
N LYS A 167 -17.69 -17.58 -1.52
CA LYS A 167 -17.99 -18.45 -0.36
C LYS A 167 -16.81 -18.53 0.59
N THR A 168 -17.10 -18.67 1.88
CA THR A 168 -16.04 -18.81 2.92
C THR A 168 -15.32 -20.15 2.78
N LYS A 169 -14.05 -20.22 3.18
CA LYS A 169 -13.24 -21.45 3.15
C LYS A 169 -13.86 -22.61 3.94
N GLY A 170 -14.66 -22.32 4.97
CA GLY A 170 -15.38 -23.32 5.77
C GLY A 170 -16.78 -23.67 5.24
N ASN A 171 -17.15 -23.25 4.03
CA ASN A 171 -18.46 -23.56 3.47
C ASN A 171 -18.54 -25.04 3.06
N THR A 172 -19.43 -25.81 3.72
CA THR A 172 -19.61 -27.25 3.51
C THR A 172 -20.64 -27.59 2.43
N SER A 173 -21.50 -26.64 2.07
CA SER A 173 -22.53 -26.85 1.03
C SER A 173 -21.99 -26.71 -0.39
N GLY A 174 -20.81 -26.11 -0.57
CA GLY A 174 -20.25 -25.75 -1.88
C GLY A 174 -20.78 -24.44 -2.46
N TYR A 175 -21.86 -23.88 -1.92
CA TYR A 175 -22.55 -22.71 -2.47
C TYR A 175 -22.57 -21.54 -1.48
N LYS A 176 -22.39 -20.32 -1.99
CA LYS A 176 -22.46 -19.08 -1.22
C LYS A 176 -23.84 -18.88 -0.60
N GLY A 177 -23.88 -18.48 0.68
CA GLY A 177 -25.15 -18.21 1.39
C GLY A 177 -26.01 -19.44 1.69
N VAL A 178 -25.49 -20.65 1.44
CA VAL A 178 -26.17 -21.92 1.70
C VAL A 178 -25.47 -22.65 2.85
N THR A 179 -26.27 -23.16 3.77
CA THR A 179 -25.81 -23.96 4.93
C THR A 179 -26.49 -25.32 4.93
N THR A 180 -25.74 -26.40 5.07
CA THR A 180 -26.25 -27.76 5.25
C THR A 180 -26.77 -27.92 6.69
N LEU A 181 -28.01 -28.35 6.85
CA LEU A 181 -28.62 -28.60 8.13
C LEU A 181 -28.43 -30.07 8.57
N LYS A 182 -28.55 -30.33 9.88
CA LYS A 182 -28.39 -31.70 10.46
C LYS A 182 -29.36 -32.73 9.89
N ASN A 183 -30.52 -32.29 9.42
CA ASN A 183 -31.53 -33.14 8.78
C ASN A 183 -31.32 -33.37 7.28
N GLY A 184 -30.15 -33.02 6.74
CA GLY A 184 -29.78 -33.20 5.33
C GLY A 184 -30.38 -32.16 4.38
N ARG A 185 -31.14 -31.20 4.87
CA ARG A 185 -31.69 -30.09 4.05
C ARG A 185 -30.72 -28.91 3.96
N TYR A 186 -31.02 -27.98 3.05
CA TYR A 186 -30.14 -26.83 2.73
C TYR A 186 -30.88 -25.51 2.99
N MET A 187 -30.34 -24.69 3.90
CA MET A 187 -30.91 -23.39 4.24
C MET A 187 -30.20 -22.30 3.43
N ALA A 188 -30.96 -21.48 2.70
CA ALA A 188 -30.45 -20.26 2.08
C ALA A 188 -30.71 -19.05 2.99
N ARG A 189 -29.70 -18.21 3.17
CA ARG A 189 -29.76 -16.97 3.96
C ARG A 189 -28.85 -15.91 3.34
N ILE A 190 -29.34 -14.68 3.24
CA ILE A 190 -28.59 -13.51 2.81
C ILE A 190 -28.48 -12.49 3.94
N THR A 191 -27.38 -11.74 3.99
CA THR A 191 -27.18 -10.65 4.96
C THR A 191 -27.16 -9.32 4.23
N VAL A 192 -28.12 -8.46 4.54
CA VAL A 192 -28.25 -7.12 3.96
C VAL A 192 -28.20 -6.10 5.09
N ASN A 193 -27.31 -5.13 5.04
CA ASN A 193 -27.14 -4.10 6.06
C ASN A 193 -27.09 -4.69 7.50
N TYR A 194 -26.26 -5.71 7.66
CA TYR A 194 -26.05 -6.46 8.92
C TYR A 194 -27.27 -7.26 9.42
N LYS A 195 -28.38 -7.31 8.66
CA LYS A 195 -29.56 -8.12 8.99
C LYS A 195 -29.56 -9.37 8.13
N GLY A 196 -29.69 -10.54 8.76
CA GLY A 196 -29.83 -11.81 8.07
C GLY A 196 -31.25 -12.05 7.66
N ILE A 197 -31.50 -12.28 6.39
CA ILE A 197 -32.79 -12.61 5.79
C ILE A 197 -32.81 -14.09 5.46
N TYR A 198 -33.77 -14.82 5.98
CA TYR A 198 -34.03 -16.22 5.66
C TYR A 198 -34.75 -16.32 4.31
N LEU A 199 -34.23 -17.13 3.39
CA LEU A 199 -34.72 -17.26 2.02
C LEU A 199 -35.45 -18.59 1.78
N GLY A 200 -35.37 -19.52 2.74
CA GLY A 200 -36.02 -20.82 2.63
C GLY A 200 -35.11 -22.00 3.00
N CYS A 201 -35.74 -23.17 3.04
CA CYS A 201 -35.08 -24.46 3.26
C CYS A 201 -35.45 -25.41 2.13
N TYR A 202 -34.45 -26.00 1.48
CA TYR A 202 -34.58 -26.73 0.23
C TYR A 202 -34.07 -28.16 0.37
N ASN A 203 -34.42 -29.03 -0.57
CA ASN A 203 -34.01 -30.42 -0.56
C ASN A 203 -32.64 -30.59 -1.22
N THR A 204 -32.26 -29.68 -2.12
CA THR A 204 -30.93 -29.70 -2.81
C THR A 204 -30.16 -28.40 -2.58
N PRO A 205 -28.84 -28.44 -2.59
CA PRO A 205 -28.02 -27.23 -2.43
C PRO A 205 -28.14 -26.29 -3.64
N GLU A 206 -28.45 -26.81 -4.84
CA GLU A 206 -28.65 -26.05 -6.06
C GLU A 206 -29.93 -25.19 -5.97
N GLU A 207 -31.04 -25.73 -5.44
CA GLU A 207 -32.29 -24.98 -5.21
C GLU A 207 -32.02 -23.83 -4.23
N ALA A 208 -31.35 -24.11 -3.11
CA ALA A 208 -30.97 -23.12 -2.12
C ALA A 208 -30.07 -22.03 -2.72
N SER A 209 -29.10 -22.42 -3.58
CA SER A 209 -28.22 -21.50 -4.30
C SER A 209 -28.96 -20.58 -5.25
N ARG A 210 -29.91 -21.12 -6.04
CA ARG A 210 -30.76 -20.30 -6.92
C ARG A 210 -31.56 -19.27 -6.16
N ALA A 211 -32.14 -19.65 -5.00
CA ALA A 211 -32.83 -18.70 -4.14
C ALA A 211 -31.91 -17.61 -3.60
N TYR A 212 -30.69 -17.97 -3.22
CA TYR A 212 -29.65 -17.01 -2.80
C TYR A 212 -29.27 -16.05 -3.92
N GLN A 213 -28.92 -16.55 -5.11
CA GLN A 213 -28.53 -15.75 -6.28
C GLN A 213 -29.63 -14.76 -6.70
N LYS A 214 -30.90 -15.21 -6.70
CA LYS A 214 -32.05 -14.33 -6.96
C LYS A 214 -32.12 -13.18 -5.96
N ALA A 215 -32.02 -13.48 -4.67
CA ALA A 215 -32.02 -12.46 -3.62
C ALA A 215 -30.78 -11.56 -3.69
N GLU A 216 -29.59 -12.12 -3.99
CA GLU A 216 -28.36 -11.36 -4.14
C GLU A 216 -28.47 -10.33 -5.28
N LYS A 217 -29.04 -10.72 -6.42
CA LYS A 217 -29.30 -9.82 -7.55
C LYS A 217 -30.32 -8.74 -7.19
N GLU A 218 -31.37 -9.09 -6.44
CA GLU A 218 -32.42 -8.16 -6.00
C GLU A 218 -31.90 -7.12 -5.01
N TYR A 219 -31.13 -7.53 -3.98
CA TYR A 219 -30.66 -6.64 -2.93
C TYR A 219 -29.38 -5.89 -3.26
N PHE A 220 -28.50 -6.44 -4.08
CA PHE A 220 -27.20 -5.88 -4.36
C PHE A 220 -26.97 -5.46 -5.81
N GLY A 221 -27.84 -5.87 -6.76
CA GLY A 221 -27.77 -5.45 -8.15
C GLY A 221 -26.38 -5.69 -8.76
N GLU A 222 -25.74 -4.62 -9.22
CA GLU A 222 -24.40 -4.64 -9.79
C GLU A 222 -23.31 -5.10 -8.81
N TYR A 223 -23.55 -4.98 -7.48
CA TYR A 223 -22.60 -5.42 -6.43
C TYR A 223 -22.72 -6.91 -6.10
N ALA A 224 -23.67 -7.64 -6.68
CA ALA A 224 -23.74 -9.08 -6.56
C ALA A 224 -22.45 -9.75 -7.06
N TYR A 225 -22.09 -10.88 -6.44
CA TYR A 225 -20.90 -11.64 -6.82
C TYR A 225 -21.05 -12.23 -8.24
N LYS A 226 -20.06 -11.96 -9.10
CA LYS A 226 -20.06 -12.42 -10.51
C LYS A 226 -19.20 -13.66 -10.76
N GLY A 227 -18.52 -14.18 -9.75
CA GLY A 227 -17.52 -15.26 -9.89
C GLY A 227 -18.08 -16.68 -9.96
N GLY A 228 -19.40 -16.86 -10.06
CA GLY A 228 -20.03 -18.18 -10.17
C GLY A 228 -20.57 -18.57 -11.57
N ASP A 229 -20.63 -17.61 -12.49
CA ASP A 229 -21.35 -17.76 -13.76
C ASP A 229 -20.45 -17.71 -15.01
N MET A 230 -19.16 -18.10 -14.89
CA MET A 230 -18.29 -18.20 -16.07
C MET A 230 -18.32 -19.59 -16.73
N ASN A 231 -19.52 -20.24 -16.75
CA ASN A 231 -19.80 -21.41 -17.56
C ASN A 231 -21.19 -21.25 -18.22
N GLU A 232 -21.30 -20.30 -19.15
CA GLU A 232 -22.25 -20.35 -20.26
C GLU A 232 -21.49 -20.06 -21.57
#